data_7c7e5809c9169a420300ed6dc8080d7d
#
_entry.id   7c7e5809c9169a420300ed6dc8080d7d
#
_cell.length_a   1.000
_cell.length_b   1.000
_cell.length_c   1.000
_cell.angle_alpha   90.00
_cell.angle_beta   90.00
_cell.angle_gamma   90.00
#
_symmetry.space_group_name_H-M   'P 1'
#
loop_
_entity.id
_entity.type
_entity.pdbx_description
1 polymer ?
#
loop_
_entity_poly.entity_id
_entity_poly.type
_entity_poly.pdbx_seq_one_letter_code
_entity_poly.pdbx_strand_id
1 'polypeptide(L)'
;KAEKMETRVALIEIIVENVESTPQLNQLLHEYGSYIIGRMGIPYREKKVNIISVAIDAPGDVINALSGKIGRLEGITAKTAYSNIV
;
A
#
# COMPACT_ATOMS: atom_id res chain seq x y z
N LYS A 1 12.75 5.21 29.22
CA LYS A 1 12.26 4.08 28.47
C LYS A 1 11.40 4.52 27.30
N ALA A 2 11.65 3.94 26.15
CA ALA A 2 10.97 4.33 24.94
C ALA A 2 9.51 3.86 24.96
N GLU A 3 8.63 4.72 24.52
CA GLU A 3 7.24 4.39 24.35
C GLU A 3 7.08 3.47 23.16
N LYS A 4 6.29 2.46 23.33
CA LYS A 4 5.98 1.61 22.22
C LYS A 4 4.83 2.21 21.44
N MET A 5 5.07 2.51 20.19
CA MET A 5 4.05 3.10 19.36
C MET A 5 3.05 2.03 18.97
N GLU A 6 1.77 2.33 19.09
CA GLU A 6 0.74 1.40 18.66
C GLU A 6 0.73 1.29 17.15
N THR A 7 0.61 0.06 16.69
CA THR A 7 0.52 -0.19 15.27
C THR A 7 -0.78 -0.90 14.96
N ARG A 8 -1.16 -0.83 13.72
CA ARG A 8 -2.37 -1.49 13.22
C ARG A 8 -2.02 -2.33 12.00
N VAL A 9 -2.71 -3.43 11.88
CA VAL A 9 -2.60 -4.27 10.69
C VAL A 9 -3.64 -3.79 9.68
N ALA A 10 -3.22 -3.65 8.44
CA ALA A 10 -4.11 -3.20 7.39
C ALA A 10 -3.72 -3.80 6.06
N LEU A 11 -4.66 -3.76 5.13
CA LEU A 11 -4.40 -4.10 3.73
C LEU A 11 -4.62 -2.86 2.90
N ILE A 12 -3.65 -2.52 2.08
CA ILE A 12 -3.82 -1.47 1.09
C ILE A 12 -4.05 -2.16 -0.24
N GLU A 13 -5.25 -1.97 -0.79
CA GLU A 13 -5.64 -2.57 -2.06
C GLU A 13 -5.43 -1.56 -3.16
N ILE A 14 -4.71 -1.96 -4.19
CA ILE A 14 -4.22 -1.04 -5.20
C ILE A 14 -4.60 -1.56 -6.57
N ILE A 15 -5.14 -0.68 -7.41
CA ILE A 15 -5.38 -1.00 -8.82
C ILE A 15 -4.57 -0.03 -9.64
N VAL A 16 -3.70 -0.57 -10.49
CA VAL A 16 -2.84 0.24 -11.34
C VAL A 16 -3.40 0.18 -12.75
N GLU A 17 -3.97 1.29 -13.20
CA GLU A 17 -4.50 1.41 -14.57
C GLU A 17 -3.51 2.04 -15.52
N ASN A 18 -2.51 2.74 -14.97
CA ASN A 18 -1.45 3.36 -15.78
C ASN A 18 -0.13 2.73 -15.39
N VAL A 19 0.38 1.85 -16.25
CA VAL A 19 1.62 1.12 -15.95
C VAL A 19 2.82 2.04 -15.85
N GLU A 20 2.73 3.23 -16.41
CA GLU A 20 3.85 4.18 -16.31
C GLU A 20 4.07 4.68 -14.90
N SER A 21 3.07 4.53 -14.03
CA SER A 21 3.21 4.91 -12.62
C SER A 21 3.85 3.80 -11.78
N THR A 22 4.09 2.63 -12.36
CA THR A 22 4.62 1.49 -11.61
C THR A 22 5.96 1.77 -10.94
N PRO A 23 6.92 2.44 -11.58
CA PRO A 23 8.19 2.71 -10.89
C PRO A 23 8.00 3.58 -9.65
N GLN A 24 7.10 4.58 -9.73
CA GLN A 24 6.84 5.44 -8.58
C GLN A 24 6.16 4.67 -7.46
N LEU A 25 5.23 3.79 -7.82
CA LEU A 25 4.57 2.94 -6.83
C LEU A 25 5.59 2.05 -6.13
N ASN A 26 6.46 1.40 -6.90
CA ASN A 26 7.47 0.52 -6.32
C ASN A 26 8.44 1.29 -5.43
N GLN A 27 8.77 2.52 -5.79
CA GLN A 27 9.63 3.35 -4.96
C GLN A 27 8.97 3.64 -3.61
N LEU A 28 7.68 3.99 -3.63
CA LEU A 28 6.96 4.22 -2.39
C LEU A 28 6.93 2.98 -1.51
N LEU A 29 6.63 1.84 -2.11
CA LEU A 29 6.58 0.59 -1.34
C LEU A 29 7.94 0.24 -0.78
N HIS A 30 9.00 0.56 -1.51
CA HIS A 30 10.35 0.34 -1.01
C HIS A 30 10.64 1.23 0.20
N GLU A 31 10.25 2.50 0.12
CA GLU A 31 10.49 3.45 1.21
C GLU A 31 9.79 3.05 2.49
N TYR A 32 8.63 2.40 2.36
CA TYR A 32 7.86 1.96 3.53
C TYR A 32 8.07 0.48 3.84
N GLY A 33 9.12 -0.12 3.24
CA GLY A 33 9.32 -1.56 3.30
C GLY A 33 9.43 -2.13 4.70
N SER A 34 9.96 -1.35 5.65
CA SER A 34 10.12 -1.84 7.02
C SER A 34 8.79 -2.10 7.71
N TYR A 35 7.71 -1.50 7.22
CA TYR A 35 6.37 -1.70 7.79
C TYR A 35 5.59 -2.78 7.05
N ILE A 36 6.03 -3.18 5.87
CA ILE A 36 5.26 -4.06 5.01
C ILE A 36 5.50 -5.50 5.40
N ILE A 37 4.42 -6.24 5.68
CA ILE A 37 4.48 -7.65 6.02
C ILE A 37 4.67 -8.49 4.77
N GLY A 38 3.99 -8.10 3.69
CA GLY A 38 4.07 -8.82 2.43
C GLY A 38 3.18 -8.16 1.40
N ARG A 39 3.31 -8.63 0.15
CA ARG A 39 2.47 -8.09 -0.91
C ARG A 39 2.21 -9.16 -1.94
N MET A 40 1.05 -9.05 -2.60
CA MET A 40 0.68 -9.93 -3.71
C MET A 40 0.30 -9.06 -4.88
N GLY A 41 0.67 -9.51 -6.08
CA GLY A 41 0.32 -8.79 -7.28
C GLY A 41 -0.21 -9.74 -8.34
N ILE A 42 -1.27 -9.33 -9.01
CA ILE A 42 -1.87 -10.10 -10.09
C ILE A 42 -1.98 -9.19 -11.30
N PRO A 43 -1.16 -9.41 -12.34
CA PRO A 43 -1.35 -8.67 -13.57
C PRO A 43 -2.55 -9.25 -14.31
N TYR A 44 -3.49 -8.39 -14.65
CA TYR A 44 -4.69 -8.81 -15.37
C TYR A 44 -4.62 -8.23 -16.78
N ARG A 45 -4.13 -9.03 -17.70
CA ARG A 45 -3.78 -8.54 -19.01
C ARG A 45 -4.98 -8.18 -19.87
N GLU A 46 -6.11 -8.86 -19.66
CA GLU A 46 -7.29 -8.61 -20.45
C GLU A 46 -7.80 -7.18 -20.30
N LYS A 47 -7.64 -6.60 -19.12
CA LYS A 47 -8.06 -5.24 -18.85
C LYS A 47 -6.89 -4.28 -18.71
N LYS A 48 -5.67 -4.79 -18.88
CA LYS A 48 -4.44 -4.00 -18.82
C LYS A 48 -4.30 -3.28 -17.48
N VAL A 49 -4.64 -3.98 -16.40
CA VAL A 49 -4.49 -3.44 -15.04
C VAL A 49 -3.65 -4.40 -14.22
N ASN A 50 -3.02 -3.86 -13.18
CA ASN A 50 -2.36 -4.67 -12.17
C ASN A 50 -3.11 -4.50 -10.87
N ILE A 51 -3.36 -5.63 -10.19
CA ILE A 51 -4.07 -5.65 -8.93
C ILE A 51 -3.06 -6.03 -7.85
N ILE A 52 -2.91 -5.17 -6.84
CA ILE A 52 -1.88 -5.37 -5.83
C ILE A 52 -2.50 -5.23 -4.46
N SER A 53 -2.16 -6.16 -3.57
CA SER A 53 -2.57 -6.11 -2.18
C SER A 53 -1.31 -6.05 -1.32
N VAL A 54 -1.24 -5.06 -0.43
CA VAL A 54 -0.09 -4.85 0.44
C VAL A 54 -0.55 -4.99 1.87
N ALA A 55 0.03 -5.96 2.59
CA ALA A 55 -0.23 -6.14 4.02
C ALA A 55 0.80 -5.33 4.79
N ILE A 56 0.33 -4.55 5.77
CA ILE A 56 1.19 -3.62 6.48
C ILE A 56 0.83 -3.63 7.96
N ASP A 57 1.84 -3.45 8.80
CA ASP A 57 1.66 -3.27 10.24
C ASP A 57 2.45 -2.03 10.62
N ALA A 58 1.74 -0.94 10.92
CA ALA A 58 2.37 0.35 11.12
C ALA A 58 1.45 1.25 11.92
N PRO A 59 2.00 2.35 12.47
CA PRO A 59 1.12 3.37 13.08
C PRO A 59 0.12 3.88 12.05
N GLY A 60 -1.07 4.24 12.53
CA GLY A 60 -2.16 4.63 11.63
C GLY A 60 -1.79 5.80 10.73
N ASP A 61 -1.04 6.78 11.25
CA ASP A 61 -0.65 7.93 10.43
C ASP A 61 0.32 7.52 9.31
N VAL A 62 1.15 6.51 9.56
CA VAL A 62 2.06 6.01 8.53
C VAL A 62 1.26 5.33 7.41
N ILE A 63 0.26 4.51 7.79
CA ILE A 63 -0.58 3.83 6.81
C ILE A 63 -1.32 4.86 5.96
N ASN A 64 -1.89 5.86 6.61
CA ASN A 64 -2.62 6.90 5.88
C ASN A 64 -1.72 7.69 4.95
N ALA A 65 -0.50 7.98 5.39
CA ALA A 65 0.45 8.70 4.55
C ALA A 65 0.80 7.90 3.31
N LEU A 66 1.08 6.61 3.49
CA LEU A 66 1.43 5.76 2.34
C LEU A 66 0.25 5.63 1.39
N SER A 67 -0.93 5.32 1.92
CA SER A 67 -2.13 5.16 1.09
C SER A 67 -2.43 6.44 0.31
N GLY A 68 -2.27 7.59 0.95
CA GLY A 68 -2.49 8.87 0.29
C GLY A 68 -1.50 9.14 -0.83
N LYS A 69 -0.22 8.82 -0.59
CA LYS A 69 0.80 9.00 -1.62
C LYS A 69 0.54 8.09 -2.82
N ILE A 70 0.15 6.85 -2.54
CA ILE A 70 -0.15 5.91 -3.63
C ILE A 70 -1.35 6.41 -4.43
N GLY A 71 -2.40 6.85 -3.74
CA GLY A 71 -3.62 7.28 -4.42
C GLY A 71 -3.44 8.53 -5.26
N ARG A 72 -2.37 9.29 -5.03
CA ARG A 72 -2.10 10.49 -5.84
C ARG A 72 -1.30 10.19 -7.10
N LEU A 73 -0.81 8.96 -7.26
CA LEU A 73 -0.14 8.60 -8.51
C LEU A 73 -1.16 8.46 -9.62
N GLU A 74 -0.77 8.89 -10.80
CA GLU A 74 -1.69 8.92 -11.94
C GLU A 74 -2.13 7.51 -12.32
N GLY A 75 -3.45 7.32 -12.47
CA GLY A 75 -4.00 6.03 -12.88
C GLY A 75 -3.92 4.96 -11.82
N ILE A 76 -3.77 5.34 -10.56
CA ILE A 76 -3.71 4.37 -9.46
C ILE A 76 -4.79 4.69 -8.44
N THR A 77 -5.54 3.65 -8.07
CA THR A 77 -6.55 3.72 -7.03
C THR A 77 -6.06 2.93 -5.83
N ALA A 78 -6.22 3.48 -4.63
CA ALA A 78 -5.83 2.80 -3.40
C ALA A 78 -6.94 2.90 -2.38
N LYS A 79 -7.23 1.79 -1.73
CA LYS A 79 -8.18 1.72 -0.62
C LYS A 79 -7.57 0.91 0.50
N THR A 80 -7.83 1.32 1.72
CA THR A 80 -7.26 0.65 2.89
C THR A 80 -8.35 0.00 3.71
N ALA A 81 -8.13 -1.26 4.07
CA ALA A 81 -8.99 -1.99 4.99
C ALA A 81 -8.20 -2.23 6.27
N TYR A 82 -8.73 -1.75 7.38
CA TYR A 82 -8.05 -1.89 8.67
C TYR A 82 -8.58 -3.08 9.43
N SER A 83 -7.66 -3.80 10.07
CA SER A 83 -8.03 -4.83 11.03
C SER A 83 -8.50 -4.18 12.32
N ASN A 84 -9.38 -4.87 13.04
CA ASN A 84 -9.75 -4.45 14.39
C ASN A 84 -8.77 -4.94 15.44
N ILE A 85 -7.78 -5.71 15.04
CA ILE A 85 -6.75 -6.20 15.95
C ILE A 85 -5.66 -5.16 16.09
N VAL A 86 -5.30 -4.87 17.31
CA VAL A 86 -4.22 -3.92 17.60
C VAL A 86 -3.02 -4.64 18.17
#